data_a50fba9ec41003da3a8013f6080df6e0
#
_entry.id   a50fba9ec41003da3a8013f6080df6e0
#
_cell.length_a   1.000
_cell.length_b   1.000
_cell.length_c   1.000
_cell.angle_alpha   90.00
_cell.angle_beta   90.00
_cell.angle_gamma   90.00
#
_symmetry.space_group_name_H-M   'P 1'
#
loop_
_entity.id
_entity.type
_entity.pdbx_description
1 polymer ?
#
loop_
_entity_poly.entity_id
_entity_poly.type
_entity_poly.pdbx_seq_one_letter_code
_entity_poly.pdbx_strand_id
1 'polypeptide(L)'
;MIVFPAIDLIAGQVVRLERGDRAHMKVYSSSPVEVAEHFKERGATWLHVVDLSAALEEDEEAREANDRAIEALCHVPGLSIDVGGGVRSLARIDQLAAYGAKRIALGTVLVREPGFAEVAARGFGELLVADVAARDGQVKVNGWREGVGRSAEDVVGELAGLGFRHLVFTDIARDGMQTGIDVDAYRRIAACAGFPVVASGGISTLDDIRALAAAGDNVVEGCITGRALYEGSFTLAEALAAAGDAASASAPAATAGDDADSSSTKGGCAC
;
A
#
# COMPACT_ATOMS: atom_id res chain seq x y z
N MET A 1 8.21 -10.40 4.04
CA MET A 1 7.36 -9.19 4.23
C MET A 1 6.82 -8.74 2.86
N ILE A 2 5.53 -8.40 2.74
CA ILE A 2 4.89 -7.94 1.50
C ILE A 2 5.20 -6.46 1.26
N VAL A 3 5.46 -6.06 0.01
CA VAL A 3 5.50 -4.64 -0.39
C VAL A 3 4.23 -4.33 -1.16
N PHE A 4 3.50 -3.31 -0.73
CA PHE A 4 2.28 -2.81 -1.35
C PHE A 4 2.59 -1.47 -2.05
N PRO A 5 2.83 -1.43 -3.37
CA PRO A 5 2.81 -0.17 -4.09
C PRO A 5 1.43 0.49 -3.96
N ALA A 6 1.40 1.79 -3.65
CA ALA A 6 0.16 2.54 -3.48
C ALA A 6 -0.28 3.21 -4.77
N ILE A 7 -1.59 3.15 -5.06
CA ILE A 7 -2.25 3.88 -6.14
C ILE A 7 -3.39 4.71 -5.53
N ASP A 8 -3.24 6.02 -5.50
CA ASP A 8 -4.29 6.93 -5.09
C ASP A 8 -5.12 7.34 -6.31
N LEU A 9 -6.44 7.25 -6.23
CA LEU A 9 -7.36 7.54 -7.34
C LEU A 9 -8.23 8.77 -7.06
N ILE A 10 -8.29 9.69 -8.03
CA ILE A 10 -9.29 10.77 -8.10
C ILE A 10 -9.82 10.84 -9.53
N ALA A 11 -11.13 10.79 -9.69
CA ALA A 11 -11.82 10.87 -10.98
C ALA A 11 -11.21 9.92 -12.03
N GLY A 12 -10.88 8.68 -11.63
CA GLY A 12 -10.29 7.64 -12.48
C GLY A 12 -8.82 7.85 -12.81
N GLN A 13 -8.15 8.83 -12.24
CA GLN A 13 -6.74 9.13 -12.48
C GLN A 13 -5.87 8.71 -11.29
N VAL A 14 -4.64 8.27 -11.59
CA VAL A 14 -3.61 8.04 -10.57
C VAL A 14 -3.00 9.36 -10.16
N VAL A 15 -3.13 9.68 -8.89
CA VAL A 15 -2.73 10.97 -8.34
C VAL A 15 -1.86 10.81 -7.08
N ARG A 16 -1.32 11.93 -6.63
CA ARG A 16 -0.73 12.07 -5.31
C ARG A 16 -1.12 13.42 -4.73
N LEU A 17 -1.55 13.43 -3.48
CA LEU A 17 -1.82 14.66 -2.74
C LEU A 17 -0.60 14.99 -1.87
N GLU A 18 -0.19 16.24 -1.84
CA GLU A 18 0.80 16.69 -0.89
C GLU A 18 0.12 16.87 0.48
N ARG A 19 0.55 16.07 1.48
CA ARG A 19 -0.03 16.07 2.85
C ARG A 19 -1.56 15.92 2.90
N GLY A 20 -2.13 15.18 1.96
CA GLY A 20 -3.58 15.00 1.86
C GLY A 20 -4.34 16.24 1.35
N ASP A 21 -3.65 17.26 0.85
CA ASP A 21 -4.27 18.49 0.35
C ASP A 21 -4.65 18.36 -1.13
N ARG A 22 -5.97 18.45 -1.39
CA ARG A 22 -6.54 18.39 -2.75
C ARG A 22 -6.05 19.54 -3.65
N ALA A 23 -5.74 20.70 -3.07
CA ALA A 23 -5.22 21.85 -3.82
C ALA A 23 -3.79 21.62 -4.36
N HIS A 24 -3.04 20.69 -3.76
CA HIS A 24 -1.68 20.32 -4.14
C HIS A 24 -1.63 18.90 -4.71
N MET A 25 -2.48 18.64 -5.71
CA MET A 25 -2.56 17.35 -6.39
C MET A 25 -1.62 17.32 -7.60
N LYS A 26 -0.87 16.22 -7.71
CA LYS A 26 -0.09 15.87 -8.90
C LYS A 26 -0.72 14.65 -9.56
N VAL A 27 -0.99 14.72 -10.86
CA VAL A 27 -1.45 13.58 -11.67
C VAL A 27 -0.23 12.86 -12.23
N TYR A 28 -0.18 11.53 -12.06
CA TYR A 28 0.89 10.67 -12.57
C TYR A 28 0.47 9.89 -13.81
N SER A 29 -0.80 9.48 -13.89
CA SER A 29 -1.33 8.75 -15.04
C SER A 29 -2.84 8.90 -15.14
N SER A 30 -3.36 8.85 -16.36
CA SER A 30 -4.79 8.71 -16.64
C SER A 30 -5.22 7.25 -16.83
N SER A 31 -4.28 6.30 -16.75
CA SER A 31 -4.53 4.86 -16.92
C SER A 31 -4.08 4.09 -15.67
N PRO A 32 -4.95 3.89 -14.67
CA PRO A 32 -4.61 3.12 -13.46
C PRO A 32 -4.18 1.69 -13.76
N VAL A 33 -4.79 1.04 -14.77
CA VAL A 33 -4.45 -0.33 -15.16
C VAL A 33 -3.03 -0.43 -15.71
N GLU A 34 -2.57 0.54 -16.54
CA GLU A 34 -1.19 0.56 -17.02
C GLU A 34 -0.19 0.73 -15.88
N VAL A 35 -0.53 1.53 -14.86
CA VAL A 35 0.31 1.67 -13.66
C VAL A 35 0.37 0.36 -12.87
N ALA A 36 -0.76 -0.33 -12.74
CA ALA A 36 -0.83 -1.63 -12.07
C ALA A 36 -0.01 -2.70 -12.81
N GLU A 37 -0.15 -2.80 -14.14
CA GLU A 37 0.63 -3.72 -14.97
C GLU A 37 2.14 -3.40 -14.86
N HIS A 38 2.52 -2.13 -14.85
CA HIS A 38 3.90 -1.72 -14.66
C HIS A 38 4.47 -2.16 -13.31
N PHE A 39 3.70 -2.08 -12.20
CA PHE A 39 4.13 -2.59 -10.91
C PHE A 39 4.20 -4.13 -10.92
N LYS A 40 3.23 -4.81 -11.53
CA LYS A 40 3.22 -6.27 -11.68
C LYS A 40 4.43 -6.79 -12.44
N GLU A 41 4.78 -6.19 -13.59
CA GLU A 41 5.97 -6.52 -14.37
C GLU A 41 7.28 -6.40 -13.58
N ARG A 42 7.26 -5.58 -12.51
CA ARG A 42 8.37 -5.38 -11.59
C ARG A 42 8.30 -6.22 -10.31
N GLY A 43 7.36 -7.17 -10.28
CA GLY A 43 7.26 -8.17 -9.21
C GLY A 43 6.23 -7.87 -8.13
N ALA A 44 5.39 -6.84 -8.27
CA ALA A 44 4.28 -6.65 -7.34
C ALA A 44 3.30 -7.83 -7.41
N THR A 45 2.89 -8.32 -6.24
CA THR A 45 1.81 -9.31 -6.09
C THR A 45 0.58 -8.70 -5.42
N TRP A 46 0.77 -7.57 -4.76
CA TRP A 46 -0.25 -6.77 -4.10
C TRP A 46 -0.15 -5.31 -4.50
N LEU A 47 -1.30 -4.62 -4.52
CA LEU A 47 -1.40 -3.17 -4.60
C LEU A 47 -2.33 -2.66 -3.51
N HIS A 48 -2.00 -1.51 -2.93
CA HIS A 48 -2.88 -0.74 -2.07
C HIS A 48 -3.51 0.40 -2.86
N VAL A 49 -4.83 0.36 -3.05
CA VAL A 49 -5.59 1.32 -3.85
C VAL A 49 -6.44 2.18 -2.94
N VAL A 50 -6.33 3.50 -3.05
CA VAL A 50 -7.11 4.44 -2.25
C VAL A 50 -8.09 5.22 -3.13
N ASP A 51 -9.39 5.05 -2.85
CA ASP A 51 -10.46 5.84 -3.47
C ASP A 51 -10.56 7.21 -2.79
N LEU A 52 -9.78 8.17 -3.27
CA LEU A 52 -9.81 9.52 -2.74
C LEU A 52 -11.06 10.29 -3.15
N SER A 53 -11.71 9.98 -4.28
CA SER A 53 -12.98 10.62 -4.65
C SER A 53 -14.08 10.30 -3.65
N ALA A 54 -14.17 9.04 -3.17
CA ALA A 54 -15.10 8.67 -2.11
C ALA A 54 -14.67 9.20 -0.73
N ALA A 55 -13.36 9.20 -0.44
CA ALA A 55 -12.83 9.69 0.83
C ALA A 55 -13.05 11.20 1.01
N LEU A 56 -12.92 11.98 -0.06
CA LEU A 56 -13.07 13.44 -0.10
C LEU A 56 -14.49 13.90 -0.44
N GLU A 57 -15.42 12.94 -0.66
CA GLU A 57 -16.83 13.22 -0.99
C GLU A 57 -16.98 14.07 -2.27
N GLU A 58 -16.14 13.76 -3.28
CA GLU A 58 -16.26 14.39 -4.60
C GLU A 58 -17.60 14.04 -5.26
N ASP A 59 -17.91 14.66 -6.39
CA ASP A 59 -19.15 14.45 -7.09
C ASP A 59 -19.36 13.00 -7.57
N GLU A 60 -20.54 12.69 -8.04
CA GLU A 60 -20.92 11.34 -8.45
C GLU A 60 -20.11 10.87 -9.66
N GLU A 61 -19.84 11.76 -10.62
CA GLU A 61 -19.06 11.43 -11.82
C GLU A 61 -17.63 11.02 -11.47
N ALA A 62 -16.98 11.73 -10.56
CA ALA A 62 -15.64 11.40 -10.08
C ALA A 62 -15.60 10.07 -9.32
N ARG A 63 -16.62 9.79 -8.49
CA ARG A 63 -16.73 8.52 -7.76
C ARG A 63 -16.99 7.33 -8.68
N GLU A 64 -17.90 7.49 -9.68
CA GLU A 64 -18.13 6.47 -10.69
C GLU A 64 -16.90 6.18 -11.55
N ALA A 65 -16.10 7.21 -11.86
CA ALA A 65 -14.84 7.03 -12.58
C ALA A 65 -13.85 6.20 -11.77
N ASN A 66 -13.76 6.44 -10.44
CA ASN A 66 -12.95 5.62 -9.54
C ASN A 66 -13.50 4.19 -9.44
N ASP A 67 -14.81 4.00 -9.36
CA ASP A 67 -15.42 2.67 -9.32
C ASP A 67 -15.03 1.83 -10.53
N ARG A 68 -15.14 2.39 -11.73
CA ARG A 68 -14.69 1.72 -12.97
C ARG A 68 -13.20 1.38 -12.95
N ALA A 69 -12.38 2.28 -12.42
CA ALA A 69 -10.93 2.05 -12.31
C ALA A 69 -10.61 0.94 -11.30
N ILE A 70 -11.26 0.93 -10.12
CA ILE A 70 -11.07 -0.08 -9.07
C ILE A 70 -11.51 -1.46 -9.57
N GLU A 71 -12.68 -1.55 -10.21
CA GLU A 71 -13.15 -2.80 -10.81
C GLU A 71 -12.15 -3.33 -11.82
N ALA A 72 -11.66 -2.48 -12.74
CA ALA A 72 -10.65 -2.87 -13.72
C ALA A 72 -9.33 -3.33 -13.06
N LEU A 73 -8.87 -2.65 -12.02
CA LEU A 73 -7.68 -3.04 -11.24
C LEU A 73 -7.84 -4.41 -10.58
N CYS A 74 -9.01 -4.69 -10.01
CA CYS A 74 -9.31 -5.98 -9.39
C CYS A 74 -9.30 -7.15 -10.38
N HIS A 75 -9.46 -6.87 -11.67
CA HIS A 75 -9.41 -7.86 -12.76
C HIS A 75 -8.03 -8.04 -13.40
N VAL A 76 -6.99 -7.31 -12.95
CA VAL A 76 -5.62 -7.50 -13.45
C VAL A 76 -5.09 -8.86 -12.96
N PRO A 77 -4.83 -9.84 -13.86
CA PRO A 77 -4.42 -11.17 -13.45
C PRO A 77 -3.09 -11.16 -12.70
N GLY A 78 -3.01 -11.91 -11.60
CA GLY A 78 -1.78 -12.05 -10.80
C GLY A 78 -1.53 -10.92 -9.80
N LEU A 79 -2.44 -9.93 -9.69
CA LEU A 79 -2.43 -8.94 -8.63
C LEU A 79 -3.56 -9.18 -7.62
N SER A 80 -3.26 -9.00 -6.37
CA SER A 80 -4.23 -8.88 -5.27
C SER A 80 -4.39 -7.41 -4.92
N ILE A 81 -5.64 -6.95 -4.80
CA ILE A 81 -5.94 -5.54 -4.55
C ILE A 81 -6.49 -5.38 -3.14
N ASP A 82 -5.84 -4.54 -2.35
CA ASP A 82 -6.33 -3.97 -1.10
C ASP A 82 -6.93 -2.59 -1.42
N VAL A 83 -8.22 -2.39 -1.17
CA VAL A 83 -8.93 -1.16 -1.52
C VAL A 83 -9.38 -0.44 -0.25
N GLY A 84 -8.97 0.82 -0.12
CA GLY A 84 -9.42 1.72 0.94
C GLY A 84 -9.96 3.05 0.39
N GLY A 85 -10.35 3.92 1.31
CA GLY A 85 -10.86 5.26 0.98
C GLY A 85 -12.38 5.32 0.90
N GLY A 86 -13.01 6.10 1.79
CA GLY A 86 -14.43 6.40 1.76
C GLY A 86 -15.40 5.24 2.02
N VAL A 87 -14.95 4.08 2.46
CA VAL A 87 -15.83 2.93 2.75
C VAL A 87 -16.56 3.18 4.07
N ARG A 88 -17.88 3.44 3.98
CA ARG A 88 -18.72 3.85 5.12
C ARG A 88 -20.00 3.03 5.27
N SER A 89 -20.22 1.99 4.47
CA SER A 89 -21.43 1.17 4.51
C SER A 89 -21.16 -0.28 4.14
N LEU A 90 -21.99 -1.19 4.64
CA LEU A 90 -21.95 -2.61 4.27
C LEU A 90 -22.16 -2.80 2.77
N ALA A 91 -23.04 -2.02 2.16
CA ALA A 91 -23.28 -2.06 0.71
C ALA A 91 -22.02 -1.71 -0.09
N ARG A 92 -21.19 -0.76 0.40
CA ARG A 92 -19.90 -0.45 -0.24
C ARG A 92 -18.90 -1.58 -0.10
N ILE A 93 -18.89 -2.28 1.04
CA ILE A 93 -18.06 -3.47 1.24
C ILE A 93 -18.48 -4.57 0.25
N ASP A 94 -19.78 -4.87 0.15
CA ASP A 94 -20.31 -5.85 -0.80
C ASP A 94 -19.94 -5.51 -2.25
N GLN A 95 -20.05 -4.26 -2.63
CA GLN A 95 -19.70 -3.77 -3.97
C GLN A 95 -18.22 -4.00 -4.29
N LEU A 96 -17.30 -3.60 -3.39
CA LEU A 96 -15.87 -3.78 -3.57
C LEU A 96 -15.48 -5.27 -3.60
N ALA A 97 -16.14 -6.08 -2.76
CA ALA A 97 -15.98 -7.54 -2.78
C ALA A 97 -16.43 -8.13 -4.13
N ALA A 98 -17.56 -7.64 -4.69
CA ALA A 98 -18.06 -8.06 -6.00
C ALA A 98 -17.11 -7.66 -7.14
N TYR A 99 -16.41 -6.53 -7.04
CA TYR A 99 -15.35 -6.16 -7.98
C TYR A 99 -14.12 -7.09 -7.91
N GLY A 100 -13.98 -7.87 -6.83
CA GLY A 100 -12.89 -8.82 -6.66
C GLY A 100 -11.76 -8.35 -5.75
N ALA A 101 -11.97 -7.26 -4.98
CA ALA A 101 -11.02 -6.82 -3.96
C ALA A 101 -10.68 -7.98 -3.01
N LYS A 102 -9.40 -8.14 -2.70
CA LYS A 102 -8.89 -9.18 -1.80
C LYS A 102 -8.85 -8.73 -0.35
N ARG A 103 -8.76 -7.41 -0.14
CA ARG A 103 -8.85 -6.75 1.16
C ARG A 103 -9.58 -5.41 0.98
N ILE A 104 -10.34 -5.01 2.00
CA ILE A 104 -11.09 -3.76 2.03
C ILE A 104 -10.74 -3.02 3.32
N ALA A 105 -10.05 -1.88 3.17
CA ALA A 105 -9.59 -1.09 4.30
C ALA A 105 -10.68 -0.11 4.78
N LEU A 106 -10.99 -0.19 6.06
CA LEU A 106 -11.96 0.63 6.77
C LEU A 106 -11.22 1.53 7.77
N GLY A 107 -11.39 2.84 7.65
CA GLY A 107 -10.74 3.80 8.56
C GLY A 107 -11.76 4.50 9.47
N THR A 108 -12.11 5.73 9.13
CA THR A 108 -12.96 6.64 9.93
C THR A 108 -14.21 5.99 10.53
N VAL A 109 -14.91 5.16 9.77
CA VAL A 109 -16.17 4.51 10.19
C VAL A 109 -15.97 3.57 11.39
N LEU A 110 -14.84 2.89 11.50
CA LEU A 110 -14.55 1.96 12.60
C LEU A 110 -14.45 2.67 13.95
N VAL A 111 -14.00 3.92 13.93
CA VAL A 111 -13.82 4.71 15.15
C VAL A 111 -15.08 5.50 15.50
N ARG A 112 -15.82 5.95 14.47
CA ARG A 112 -17.02 6.76 14.66
C ARG A 112 -18.28 5.95 14.93
N GLU A 113 -18.34 4.74 14.42
CA GLU A 113 -19.51 3.88 14.48
C GLU A 113 -19.14 2.48 14.99
N PRO A 114 -18.89 2.30 16.32
CA PRO A 114 -18.49 0.99 16.88
C PRO A 114 -19.46 -0.14 16.54
N GLY A 115 -20.76 0.13 16.50
CA GLY A 115 -21.77 -0.85 16.09
C GLY A 115 -21.62 -1.31 14.63
N PHE A 116 -21.17 -0.41 13.74
CA PHE A 116 -20.82 -0.78 12.37
C PHE A 116 -19.61 -1.71 12.32
N ALA A 117 -18.55 -1.41 13.09
CA ALA A 117 -17.34 -2.23 13.14
C ALA A 117 -17.63 -3.67 13.52
N GLU A 118 -18.49 -3.89 14.55
CA GLU A 118 -18.90 -5.24 15.00
C GLU A 118 -19.67 -5.99 13.90
N VAL A 119 -20.65 -5.33 13.26
CA VAL A 119 -21.45 -5.96 12.19
C VAL A 119 -20.60 -6.28 10.98
N ALA A 120 -19.72 -5.35 10.57
CA ALA A 120 -18.82 -5.54 9.44
C ALA A 120 -17.85 -6.71 9.70
N ALA A 121 -17.19 -6.75 10.87
CA ALA A 121 -16.27 -7.83 11.23
C ALA A 121 -16.97 -9.20 11.21
N ARG A 122 -18.19 -9.28 11.72
CA ARG A 122 -18.98 -10.54 11.72
C ARG A 122 -19.40 -10.98 10.32
N GLY A 123 -19.72 -10.02 9.45
CA GLY A 123 -20.23 -10.31 8.10
C GLY A 123 -19.15 -10.61 7.07
N PHE A 124 -18.00 -9.96 7.17
CA PHE A 124 -16.97 -9.97 6.12
C PHE A 124 -15.61 -10.56 6.58
N GLY A 125 -15.41 -10.71 7.89
CA GLY A 125 -14.24 -11.42 8.45
C GLY A 125 -12.91 -10.93 7.93
N GLU A 126 -12.09 -11.87 7.40
CA GLU A 126 -10.73 -11.61 6.93
C GLU A 126 -10.64 -10.77 5.63
N LEU A 127 -11.77 -10.45 4.99
CA LEU A 127 -11.79 -9.51 3.88
C LEU A 127 -11.45 -8.08 4.35
N LEU A 128 -11.71 -7.79 5.63
CA LEU A 128 -11.56 -6.43 6.18
C LEU A 128 -10.19 -6.17 6.74
N VAL A 129 -9.70 -4.96 6.48
CA VAL A 129 -8.50 -4.38 7.06
C VAL A 129 -8.90 -3.19 7.92
N ALA A 130 -8.46 -3.15 9.17
CA ALA A 130 -8.57 -1.95 9.97
C ALA A 130 -7.49 -0.95 9.55
N ASP A 131 -7.88 0.23 9.06
CA ASP A 131 -6.95 1.31 8.70
C ASP A 131 -6.95 2.35 9.83
N VAL A 132 -5.90 2.30 10.65
CA VAL A 132 -5.70 3.18 11.81
C VAL A 132 -4.55 4.13 11.54
N ALA A 133 -4.87 5.40 11.44
CA ALA A 133 -3.87 6.45 11.25
C ALA A 133 -3.73 7.28 12.54
N ALA A 134 -2.49 7.50 12.99
CA ALA A 134 -2.22 8.24 14.22
C ALA A 134 -1.09 9.27 14.05
N ARG A 135 -1.19 10.35 14.81
CA ARG A 135 -0.12 11.33 15.00
C ARG A 135 0.18 11.41 16.49
N ASP A 136 1.45 11.23 16.84
CA ASP A 136 1.90 11.22 18.25
C ASP A 136 1.09 10.23 19.11
N GLY A 137 0.80 9.04 18.56
CA GLY A 137 0.01 8.00 19.21
C GLY A 137 -1.50 8.26 19.29
N GLN A 138 -2.00 9.42 18.81
CA GLN A 138 -3.41 9.79 18.85
C GLN A 138 -4.08 9.58 17.50
N VAL A 139 -5.17 8.81 17.49
CA VAL A 139 -5.92 8.48 16.27
C VAL A 139 -6.50 9.72 15.61
N LYS A 140 -6.36 9.78 14.29
CA LYS A 140 -6.92 10.80 13.42
C LYS A 140 -7.87 10.17 12.41
N VAL A 141 -8.95 10.88 12.10
CA VAL A 141 -10.00 10.49 11.15
C VAL A 141 -10.24 11.60 10.13
N ASN A 142 -11.15 11.36 9.18
CA ASN A 142 -11.54 12.35 8.15
C ASN A 142 -10.34 12.91 7.36
N GLY A 143 -9.53 12.00 6.77
CA GLY A 143 -8.31 12.41 6.06
C GLY A 143 -7.32 13.09 7.00
N TRP A 144 -7.19 12.58 8.22
CA TRP A 144 -6.24 12.99 9.28
C TRP A 144 -6.46 14.40 9.87
N ARG A 145 -7.60 15.03 9.56
CA ARG A 145 -7.93 16.40 9.96
C ARG A 145 -8.48 16.50 11.38
N GLU A 146 -9.05 15.40 11.88
CA GLU A 146 -9.78 15.40 13.15
C GLU A 146 -9.19 14.37 14.12
N GLY A 147 -8.95 14.81 15.37
CA GLY A 147 -8.57 13.94 16.48
C GLY A 147 -9.80 13.41 17.20
N VAL A 148 -9.76 12.16 17.63
CA VAL A 148 -10.87 11.53 18.36
C VAL A 148 -10.60 11.36 19.84
N GLY A 149 -9.43 11.82 20.33
CA GLY A 149 -9.06 11.73 21.75
C GLY A 149 -8.81 10.31 22.25
N ARG A 150 -8.48 9.39 21.34
CA ARG A 150 -8.19 7.98 21.66
C ARG A 150 -6.79 7.61 21.21
N SER A 151 -6.10 6.77 21.99
CA SER A 151 -4.82 6.22 21.60
C SER A 151 -4.97 5.20 20.45
N ALA A 152 -3.92 5.04 19.65
CA ALA A 152 -3.90 4.02 18.61
C ALA A 152 -3.95 2.62 19.21
N GLU A 153 -3.24 2.41 20.31
CA GLU A 153 -3.19 1.14 21.04
C GLU A 153 -4.58 0.69 21.51
N ASP A 154 -5.38 1.61 22.11
CA ASP A 154 -6.73 1.31 22.59
C ASP A 154 -7.65 0.94 21.42
N VAL A 155 -7.62 1.72 20.32
CA VAL A 155 -8.45 1.47 19.15
C VAL A 155 -8.07 0.15 18.48
N VAL A 156 -6.79 -0.13 18.32
CA VAL A 156 -6.31 -1.38 17.72
C VAL A 156 -6.71 -2.59 18.56
N GLY A 157 -6.54 -2.52 19.89
CA GLY A 157 -6.93 -3.61 20.79
C GLY A 157 -8.45 -3.90 20.73
N GLU A 158 -9.27 -2.84 20.65
CA GLU A 158 -10.73 -2.99 20.49
C GLU A 158 -11.09 -3.66 19.16
N LEU A 159 -10.51 -3.19 18.04
CA LEU A 159 -10.78 -3.75 16.71
C LEU A 159 -10.32 -5.21 16.59
N ALA A 160 -9.17 -5.56 17.17
CA ALA A 160 -8.71 -6.94 17.26
C ALA A 160 -9.68 -7.82 18.06
N GLY A 161 -10.24 -7.28 19.16
CA GLY A 161 -11.28 -7.92 19.97
C GLY A 161 -12.59 -8.15 19.20
N LEU A 162 -12.95 -7.28 18.27
CA LEU A 162 -14.11 -7.43 17.38
C LEU A 162 -13.89 -8.44 16.25
N GLY A 163 -12.67 -8.93 16.05
CA GLY A 163 -12.38 -9.98 15.07
C GLY A 163 -11.61 -9.52 13.83
N PHE A 164 -11.17 -8.26 13.76
CA PHE A 164 -10.23 -7.84 12.72
C PHE A 164 -8.92 -8.62 12.83
N ARG A 165 -8.35 -9.02 11.69
CA ARG A 165 -7.10 -9.80 11.61
C ARG A 165 -6.06 -9.17 10.68
N HIS A 166 -6.45 -8.12 9.96
CA HIS A 166 -5.55 -7.30 9.15
C HIS A 166 -5.62 -5.84 9.60
N LEU A 167 -4.48 -5.21 9.72
CA LEU A 167 -4.34 -3.82 10.17
C LEU A 167 -3.30 -3.09 9.33
N VAL A 168 -3.70 -1.96 8.75
CA VAL A 168 -2.76 -0.93 8.28
C VAL A 168 -2.61 0.10 9.39
N PHE A 169 -1.38 0.34 9.81
CA PHE A 169 -1.07 1.42 10.74
C PHE A 169 -0.26 2.50 10.04
N THR A 170 -0.84 3.72 9.96
CA THR A 170 -0.20 4.87 9.33
C THR A 170 0.33 5.85 10.39
N ASP A 171 1.66 6.03 10.42
CA ASP A 171 2.28 7.13 11.18
C ASP A 171 2.20 8.42 10.37
N ILE A 172 1.17 9.22 10.66
CA ILE A 172 0.88 10.47 9.94
C ILE A 172 2.00 11.52 10.15
N ALA A 173 2.70 11.50 11.29
CA ALA A 173 3.77 12.46 11.54
C ALA A 173 4.93 12.28 10.54
N ARG A 174 5.07 11.09 9.99
CA ARG A 174 6.14 10.71 9.06
C ARG A 174 5.66 10.59 7.62
N ASP A 175 4.34 10.40 7.40
CA ASP A 175 3.81 10.18 6.04
C ASP A 175 4.11 11.36 5.12
N GLY A 176 4.71 11.05 3.96
CA GLY A 176 5.12 12.04 2.97
C GLY A 176 6.27 12.97 3.41
N MET A 177 6.87 12.80 4.59
CA MET A 177 7.91 13.69 5.13
C MET A 177 9.34 13.22 4.84
N GLN A 178 9.53 11.97 4.40
CA GLN A 178 10.85 11.36 4.17
C GLN A 178 11.77 11.44 5.40
N THR A 179 11.20 11.26 6.59
CA THR A 179 11.93 11.32 7.87
C THR A 179 12.29 9.94 8.42
N GLY A 180 12.06 8.88 7.64
CA GLY A 180 12.22 7.49 8.08
C GLY A 180 11.04 7.00 8.92
N ILE A 181 11.17 5.80 9.46
CA ILE A 181 10.13 5.08 10.20
C ILE A 181 10.43 4.96 11.69
N ASP A 182 9.40 4.70 12.49
CA ASP A 182 9.52 4.30 13.90
C ASP A 182 9.11 2.82 14.06
N VAL A 183 10.10 1.92 13.97
CA VAL A 183 9.88 0.46 14.10
C VAL A 183 9.27 0.09 15.45
N ASP A 184 9.59 0.81 16.51
CA ASP A 184 9.07 0.52 17.84
C ASP A 184 7.58 0.86 17.96
N ALA A 185 7.09 1.86 17.20
CA ALA A 185 5.66 2.11 17.08
C ALA A 185 4.94 0.88 16.49
N TYR A 186 5.45 0.32 15.40
CA TYR A 186 4.85 -0.89 14.79
C TYR A 186 4.90 -2.10 15.73
N ARG A 187 5.98 -2.28 16.50
CA ARG A 187 6.06 -3.33 17.54
C ARG A 187 4.98 -3.19 18.61
N ARG A 188 4.77 -1.96 19.11
CA ARG A 188 3.71 -1.69 20.11
C ARG A 188 2.33 -1.98 19.54
N ILE A 189 2.05 -1.50 18.32
CA ILE A 189 0.75 -1.71 17.66
C ILE A 189 0.50 -3.20 17.37
N ALA A 190 1.49 -3.94 16.87
CA ALA A 190 1.37 -5.38 16.63
C ALA A 190 1.13 -6.16 17.94
N ALA A 191 1.78 -5.76 19.03
CA ALA A 191 1.54 -6.35 20.35
C ALA A 191 0.10 -6.12 20.84
N CYS A 192 -0.46 -4.93 20.62
CA CYS A 192 -1.86 -4.63 20.96
C CYS A 192 -2.85 -5.36 20.05
N ALA A 193 -2.54 -5.50 18.76
CA ALA A 193 -3.36 -6.24 17.80
C ALA A 193 -3.35 -7.75 18.05
N GLY A 194 -2.21 -8.29 18.52
CA GLY A 194 -1.98 -9.74 18.65
C GLY A 194 -1.68 -10.45 17.33
N PHE A 195 -1.39 -9.69 16.26
CA PHE A 195 -1.03 -10.18 14.93
C PHE A 195 -0.14 -9.13 14.20
N PRO A 196 0.60 -9.52 13.14
CA PRO A 196 1.46 -8.60 12.41
C PRO A 196 0.64 -7.55 11.64
N VAL A 197 1.23 -6.35 11.48
CA VAL A 197 0.56 -5.20 10.86
C VAL A 197 1.22 -4.81 9.54
N VAL A 198 0.49 -4.08 8.70
CA VAL A 198 1.05 -3.43 7.51
C VAL A 198 1.47 -2.01 7.90
N ALA A 199 2.76 -1.72 7.71
CA ALA A 199 3.35 -0.42 8.02
C ALA A 199 3.06 0.58 6.90
N SER A 200 2.62 1.79 7.27
CA SER A 200 2.36 2.90 6.37
C SER A 200 2.86 4.22 6.95
N GLY A 201 3.32 5.13 6.07
CA GLY A 201 3.85 6.43 6.46
C GLY A 201 5.36 6.43 6.74
N GLY A 202 6.09 7.36 6.10
CA GLY A 202 7.50 7.62 6.36
C GLY A 202 8.51 6.77 5.60
N ILE A 203 8.12 5.72 4.92
CA ILE A 203 9.03 4.86 4.15
C ILE A 203 9.61 5.64 2.98
N SER A 204 10.93 5.90 3.04
CA SER A 204 11.63 6.78 2.12
C SER A 204 12.92 6.20 1.55
N THR A 205 13.48 5.20 2.21
CA THR A 205 14.73 4.53 1.86
C THR A 205 14.59 3.02 1.91
N LEU A 206 15.53 2.31 1.28
CA LEU A 206 15.62 0.85 1.38
C LEU A 206 15.99 0.40 2.80
N ASP A 207 16.68 1.24 3.58
CA ASP A 207 17.00 0.93 4.97
C ASP A 207 15.76 0.94 5.86
N ASP A 208 14.77 1.79 5.57
CA ASP A 208 13.47 1.72 6.24
C ASP A 208 12.80 0.36 6.00
N ILE A 209 12.80 -0.12 4.76
CA ILE A 209 12.22 -1.43 4.41
C ILE A 209 12.98 -2.57 5.10
N ARG A 210 14.32 -2.52 5.11
CA ARG A 210 15.15 -3.52 5.82
C ARG A 210 14.88 -3.51 7.31
N ALA A 211 14.71 -2.34 7.93
CA ALA A 211 14.41 -2.21 9.34
C ALA A 211 13.02 -2.79 9.69
N LEU A 212 12.01 -2.60 8.85
CA LEU A 212 10.70 -3.25 8.99
C LEU A 212 10.81 -4.77 8.84
N ALA A 213 11.51 -5.26 7.83
CA ALA A 213 11.74 -6.70 7.63
C ALA A 213 12.49 -7.34 8.82
N ALA A 214 13.48 -6.63 9.37
CA ALA A 214 14.24 -7.09 10.54
C ALA A 214 13.40 -7.09 11.84
N ALA A 215 12.25 -6.40 11.89
CA ALA A 215 11.35 -6.48 13.03
C ALA A 215 10.70 -7.87 13.18
N GLY A 216 10.64 -8.63 12.08
CA GLY A 216 10.14 -10.01 12.02
C GLY A 216 8.68 -10.12 11.59
N ASP A 217 8.35 -11.29 11.03
CA ASP A 217 7.03 -11.56 10.44
C ASP A 217 5.88 -11.59 11.46
N ASN A 218 6.19 -11.66 12.75
CA ASN A 218 5.21 -11.53 13.84
C ASN A 218 4.91 -10.06 14.21
N VAL A 219 5.63 -9.11 13.65
CA VAL A 219 5.46 -7.67 13.88
C VAL A 219 4.93 -6.98 12.62
N VAL A 220 5.57 -7.23 11.46
CA VAL A 220 5.23 -6.57 10.20
C VAL A 220 4.92 -7.60 9.13
N GLU A 221 3.67 -7.62 8.67
CA GLU A 221 3.21 -8.43 7.54
C GLU A 221 3.69 -7.83 6.21
N GLY A 222 3.63 -6.51 6.11
CA GLY A 222 3.97 -5.79 4.89
C GLY A 222 4.18 -4.30 5.11
N CYS A 223 4.52 -3.61 4.03
CA CYS A 223 4.66 -2.16 4.03
C CYS A 223 4.05 -1.52 2.78
N ILE A 224 3.37 -0.38 2.97
CA ILE A 224 2.81 0.43 1.88
C ILE A 224 3.85 1.47 1.49
N THR A 225 4.20 1.52 0.21
CA THR A 225 5.10 2.52 -0.34
C THR A 225 4.46 3.20 -1.54
N GLY A 226 4.37 4.51 -1.48
CA GLY A 226 3.80 5.34 -2.53
C GLY A 226 4.81 6.34 -3.05
N ARG A 227 4.95 7.46 -2.37
CA ARG A 227 5.76 8.61 -2.81
C ARG A 227 7.17 8.23 -3.23
N ALA A 228 7.86 7.41 -2.46
CA ALA A 228 9.23 7.00 -2.74
C ALA A 228 9.38 6.28 -4.09
N LEU A 229 8.39 5.43 -4.49
CA LEU A 229 8.37 4.76 -5.80
C LEU A 229 8.13 5.75 -6.94
N TYR A 230 7.17 6.67 -6.79
CA TYR A 230 6.85 7.65 -7.84
C TYR A 230 7.92 8.72 -8.02
N GLU A 231 8.67 9.05 -6.96
CA GLU A 231 9.79 10.01 -7.01
C GLU A 231 11.13 9.33 -7.35
N GLY A 232 11.16 7.98 -7.46
CA GLY A 232 12.35 7.23 -7.82
C GLY A 232 13.42 7.20 -6.74
N SER A 233 13.03 7.30 -5.44
CA SER A 233 13.97 7.12 -4.32
C SER A 233 14.58 5.72 -4.33
N PHE A 234 13.83 4.74 -4.80
CA PHE A 234 14.24 3.36 -5.08
C PHE A 234 13.26 2.74 -6.08
N THR A 235 13.67 1.66 -6.72
CA THR A 235 12.80 0.87 -7.60
C THR A 235 12.00 -0.16 -6.79
N LEU A 236 10.87 -0.63 -7.35
CA LEU A 236 10.10 -1.70 -6.70
C LEU A 236 10.92 -3.00 -6.54
N ALA A 237 11.74 -3.34 -7.52
CA ALA A 237 12.61 -4.53 -7.44
C ALA A 237 13.60 -4.43 -6.26
N GLU A 238 14.19 -3.26 -6.02
CA GLU A 238 15.07 -3.03 -4.86
C GLU A 238 14.28 -3.10 -3.55
N ALA A 239 13.04 -2.56 -3.51
CA ALA A 239 12.17 -2.64 -2.35
C ALA A 239 11.79 -4.08 -2.00
N LEU A 240 11.43 -4.89 -3.00
CA LEU A 240 11.13 -6.32 -2.83
C LEU A 240 12.35 -7.10 -2.34
N ALA A 241 13.54 -6.83 -2.89
CA ALA A 241 14.78 -7.43 -2.42
C ALA A 241 15.09 -7.04 -0.95
N ALA A 242 14.90 -5.76 -0.59
CA ALA A 242 15.08 -5.27 0.77
C ALA A 242 14.09 -5.89 1.77
N ALA A 243 12.87 -6.18 1.31
CA ALA A 243 11.83 -6.85 2.09
C ALA A 243 12.08 -8.36 2.29
N GLY A 244 13.11 -8.94 1.65
CA GLY A 244 13.39 -10.38 1.70
C GLY A 244 12.42 -11.22 0.88
N ASP A 245 11.75 -10.63 -0.13
CA ASP A 245 10.80 -11.34 -0.99
C ASP A 245 11.55 -12.14 -2.05
N ALA A 246 11.58 -13.46 -1.88
CA ALA A 246 12.32 -14.39 -2.76
C ALA A 246 11.77 -14.47 -4.21
N ALA A 247 10.58 -13.91 -4.45
CA ALA A 247 9.94 -13.94 -5.77
C ALA A 247 10.61 -13.02 -6.81
N SER A 248 11.42 -12.04 -6.37
CA SER A 248 12.10 -11.08 -7.26
C SER A 248 13.46 -11.53 -7.79
N ALA A 249 13.98 -12.69 -7.32
CA ALA A 249 15.33 -13.15 -7.67
C ALA A 249 15.48 -13.85 -9.04
N SER A 250 14.43 -13.95 -9.86
CA SER A 250 14.43 -14.72 -11.12
C SER A 250 14.41 -13.88 -12.41
N ALA A 251 14.87 -12.65 -12.39
CA ALA A 251 15.18 -11.93 -13.63
C ALA A 251 16.60 -12.33 -14.09
N PRO A 252 16.81 -12.92 -15.29
CA PRO A 252 18.15 -13.25 -15.75
C PRO A 252 18.94 -11.96 -15.96
N ALA A 253 20.12 -11.88 -15.31
CA ALA A 253 21.10 -10.84 -15.58
C ALA A 253 21.41 -10.87 -17.08
N ALA A 254 21.21 -9.75 -17.76
CA ALA A 254 21.67 -9.57 -19.11
C ALA A 254 23.19 -9.76 -19.11
N THR A 255 23.65 -10.86 -19.71
CA THR A 255 25.07 -11.09 -19.94
C THR A 255 25.58 -10.02 -20.91
N ALA A 256 26.37 -9.12 -20.37
CA ALA A 256 27.21 -8.25 -21.18
C ALA A 256 28.17 -9.18 -21.97
N GLY A 257 27.99 -9.21 -23.28
CA GLY A 257 28.91 -9.89 -24.18
C GLY A 257 30.23 -9.12 -24.18
N ASP A 258 31.28 -9.76 -23.66
CA ASP A 258 32.65 -9.39 -23.91
C ASP A 258 33.00 -9.75 -25.36
N ASP A 259 33.03 -8.77 -26.22
CA ASP A 259 33.78 -8.79 -27.46
C ASP A 259 35.25 -8.46 -27.12
N ALA A 260 36.03 -9.49 -26.89
CA ALA A 260 37.50 -9.37 -26.85
C ALA A 260 38.09 -9.92 -28.16
N ASP A 261 38.47 -8.96 -28.97
CA ASP A 261 39.44 -9.06 -30.04
C ASP A 261 40.69 -9.86 -29.65
N SER A 262 41.09 -10.81 -30.46
CA SER A 262 42.50 -11.22 -30.56
C SER A 262 42.90 -11.58 -31.99
N SER A 263 43.61 -10.68 -32.51
CA SER A 263 44.47 -10.73 -33.71
C SER A 263 45.53 -11.81 -33.65
N SER A 264 46.06 -12.13 -34.83
CA SER A 264 47.42 -12.67 -35.16
C SER A 264 47.39 -14.19 -35.47
N THR A 265 47.89 -14.71 -36.55
CA THR A 265 49.09 -14.41 -37.36
C THR A 265 49.18 -15.41 -38.53
N LYS A 266 49.66 -14.91 -39.63
CA LYS A 266 50.65 -15.49 -40.60
C LYS A 266 50.55 -16.89 -41.16
N GLY A 267 50.73 -16.88 -42.44
CA GLY A 267 51.54 -17.82 -43.24
C GLY A 267 50.69 -18.53 -44.29
N GLY A 268 50.83 -18.38 -45.51
CA GLY A 268 51.98 -18.41 -46.31
C GLY A 268 51.79 -19.38 -47.45
N CYS A 269 52.00 -18.90 -48.65
CA CYS A 269 52.50 -19.57 -49.85
C CYS A 269 51.62 -20.57 -50.68
N ALA A 270 51.43 -20.13 -51.88
CA ALA A 270 51.74 -20.80 -53.15
C ALA A 270 50.79 -21.92 -53.69
N CYS A 271 50.19 -21.66 -54.71
CA CYS A 271 50.23 -21.98 -56.12
C CYS A 271 48.97 -21.51 -56.82
#